data_ac890b7f5604df5316d9c314c8adb55d
#
_entry.id   ac890b7f5604df5316d9c314c8adb55d
#
_cell.length_a   1.000
_cell.length_b   1.000
_cell.length_c   1.000
_cell.angle_alpha   90.00
_cell.angle_beta   90.00
_cell.angle_gamma   90.00
#
_symmetry.space_group_name_H-M   'P 1'
#
loop_
_entity.id
_entity.type
_entity.pdbx_description
1 polymer ?
#
loop_
_entity_poly.entity_id
_entity_poly.type
_entity_poly.pdbx_seq_one_letter_code
_entity_poly.pdbx_strand_id
1 'polypeptide(L)'
;MKMITFWRPYKSISDEELMRLVQCREEKAFDELWQRYMPAMQNFFFRRTGGNAYMTEDLTQDLFMQLWNASTQYQTTQKFRPWLFTIAFNLLRNTYRDIDYQALYAEDVIATTEETQEDDTALQIDNERLFEALTKQLNLLSAPEQLLFDLRFTDELSIKEIAAIIHVPEGTVKSRLHTLILKLRKKLEDYA
;
A
#
# COMPACT_ATOMS: atom_id res chain seq x y z
N MET A 1 -44.75 -2.81 13.17
CA MET A 1 -43.49 -3.14 13.83
C MET A 1 -42.48 -2.07 13.42
N LYS A 2 -42.25 -1.06 14.31
CA LYS A 2 -41.33 0.07 14.01
C LYS A 2 -39.90 -0.48 14.05
N MET A 3 -39.25 -0.54 12.91
CA MET A 3 -37.78 -0.71 12.85
C MET A 3 -37.19 0.56 13.46
N ILE A 4 -36.65 0.44 14.68
CA ILE A 4 -35.80 1.45 15.29
C ILE A 4 -34.48 1.37 14.50
N THR A 5 -34.33 2.22 13.47
CA THR A 5 -33.08 2.42 12.79
C THR A 5 -32.14 3.09 13.78
N PHE A 6 -31.32 2.32 14.47
CA PHE A 6 -30.20 2.84 15.22
C PHE A 6 -29.30 3.57 14.22
N TRP A 7 -29.33 4.90 14.27
CA TRP A 7 -28.46 5.77 13.52
C TRP A 7 -27.04 5.60 14.08
N ARG A 8 -26.33 4.55 13.64
CA ARG A 8 -24.90 4.43 13.89
C ARG A 8 -24.20 5.40 12.95
N PRO A 9 -23.46 6.38 13.44
CA PRO A 9 -22.65 7.21 12.58
C PRO A 9 -21.66 6.29 11.87
N TYR A 10 -21.68 6.22 10.53
CA TYR A 10 -20.81 5.36 9.73
C TYR A 10 -19.35 5.54 10.11
N LYS A 11 -18.95 6.73 10.59
CA LYS A 11 -17.61 7.05 11.10
C LYS A 11 -17.09 6.13 12.22
N SER A 12 -17.97 5.51 12.99
CA SER A 12 -17.59 4.61 14.10
C SER A 12 -17.63 3.12 13.74
N ILE A 13 -17.97 2.80 12.51
CA ILE A 13 -18.09 1.41 12.02
C ILE A 13 -16.73 0.99 11.42
N SER A 14 -16.31 -0.29 11.62
CA SER A 14 -15.10 -0.82 11.00
C SER A 14 -15.24 -0.88 9.48
N ASP A 15 -14.10 -0.90 8.78
CA ASP A 15 -14.11 -0.96 7.32
C ASP A 15 -14.72 -2.27 6.80
N GLU A 16 -14.52 -3.39 7.51
CA GLU A 16 -15.11 -4.68 7.18
C GLU A 16 -16.63 -4.66 7.32
N GLU A 17 -17.14 -3.98 8.36
CA GLU A 17 -18.58 -3.83 8.56
C GLU A 17 -19.18 -2.86 7.54
N LEU A 18 -18.48 -1.74 7.21
CA LEU A 18 -18.90 -0.84 6.13
C LEU A 18 -18.96 -1.62 4.81
N MET A 19 -17.96 -2.45 4.53
CA MET A 19 -17.93 -3.23 3.31
C MET A 19 -19.08 -4.26 3.24
N ARG A 20 -19.50 -4.81 4.37
CA ARG A 20 -20.68 -5.65 4.46
C ARG A 20 -21.96 -4.88 4.11
N LEU A 21 -22.08 -3.62 4.53
CA LEU A 21 -23.19 -2.76 4.16
C LEU A 21 -23.14 -2.40 2.66
N VAL A 22 -21.96 -2.16 2.11
CA VAL A 22 -21.76 -1.95 0.66
C VAL A 22 -22.21 -3.17 -0.16
N GLN A 23 -21.98 -4.38 0.32
CA GLN A 23 -22.52 -5.60 -0.29
C GLN A 23 -24.05 -5.58 -0.36
N CYS A 24 -24.70 -4.96 0.62
CA CYS A 24 -26.15 -4.74 0.64
C CYS A 24 -26.59 -3.49 -0.15
N ARG A 25 -25.66 -2.88 -0.93
CA ARG A 25 -25.91 -1.66 -1.71
C ARG A 25 -26.23 -0.42 -0.90
N GLU A 26 -25.70 -0.33 0.33
CA GLU A 26 -25.83 0.87 1.20
C GLU A 26 -24.83 1.93 0.73
N GLU A 27 -25.32 2.93 0.00
CA GLU A 27 -24.50 4.01 -0.60
C GLU A 27 -23.73 4.81 0.46
N LYS A 28 -24.36 5.11 1.60
CA LYS A 28 -23.70 5.88 2.68
C LYS A 28 -22.51 5.16 3.30
N ALA A 29 -22.53 3.83 3.33
CA ALA A 29 -21.39 3.04 3.78
C ALA A 29 -20.23 3.11 2.75
N PHE A 30 -20.56 3.14 1.47
CA PHE A 30 -19.58 3.36 0.41
C PHE A 30 -18.99 4.78 0.48
N ASP A 31 -19.81 5.82 0.68
CA ASP A 31 -19.36 7.21 0.84
C ASP A 31 -18.37 7.34 2.02
N GLU A 32 -18.62 6.64 3.12
CA GLU A 32 -17.71 6.64 4.26
C GLU A 32 -16.36 5.97 3.92
N LEU A 33 -16.37 4.82 3.23
CA LEU A 33 -15.13 4.17 2.76
C LEU A 33 -14.38 5.06 1.76
N TRP A 34 -15.09 5.70 0.85
CA TRP A 34 -14.53 6.69 -0.07
C TRP A 34 -13.80 7.80 0.70
N GLN A 35 -14.47 8.44 1.67
CA GLN A 35 -13.89 9.54 2.44
C GLN A 35 -12.64 9.11 3.21
N ARG A 36 -12.62 7.89 3.78
CA ARG A 36 -11.47 7.37 4.53
C ARG A 36 -10.26 7.10 3.65
N TYR A 37 -10.50 6.53 2.48
CA TYR A 37 -9.42 5.96 1.67
C TYR A 37 -9.03 6.80 0.46
N MET A 38 -9.87 7.73 0.02
CA MET A 38 -9.59 8.56 -1.15
C MET A 38 -8.24 9.30 -1.05
N PRO A 39 -7.90 10.00 0.05
CA PRO A 39 -6.61 10.68 0.15
C PRO A 39 -5.42 9.73 0.11
N ALA A 40 -5.53 8.57 0.78
CA ALA A 40 -4.46 7.57 0.78
C ALA A 40 -4.26 6.96 -0.62
N MET A 41 -5.35 6.65 -1.33
CA MET A 41 -5.29 6.08 -2.68
C MET A 41 -4.81 7.10 -3.71
N GLN A 42 -5.22 8.36 -3.62
CA GLN A 42 -4.67 9.44 -4.45
C GLN A 42 -3.15 9.55 -4.25
N ASN A 43 -2.67 9.59 -3.00
CA ASN A 43 -1.23 9.61 -2.72
C ASN A 43 -0.52 8.37 -3.24
N PHE A 44 -1.13 7.20 -3.10
CA PHE A 44 -0.60 5.95 -3.62
C PHE A 44 -0.43 5.99 -5.14
N PHE A 45 -1.43 6.42 -5.89
CA PHE A 45 -1.33 6.53 -7.35
C PHE A 45 -0.44 7.71 -7.80
N PHE A 46 -0.51 8.86 -7.15
CA PHE A 46 0.29 10.03 -7.50
C PHE A 46 1.79 9.74 -7.51
N ARG A 47 2.28 9.04 -6.49
CA ARG A 47 3.70 8.62 -6.44
C ARG A 47 4.08 7.68 -7.59
N ARG A 48 3.14 6.91 -8.13
CA ARG A 48 3.40 5.90 -9.17
C ARG A 48 3.12 6.36 -10.58
N THR A 49 2.39 7.44 -10.73
CA THR A 49 2.15 8.10 -12.02
C THR A 49 3.17 9.20 -12.32
N GLY A 50 4.23 9.30 -11.52
CA GLY A 50 5.22 10.38 -11.66
C GLY A 50 4.63 11.77 -11.42
N GLY A 51 3.59 11.88 -10.58
CA GLY A 51 2.91 13.16 -10.28
C GLY A 51 1.86 13.57 -11.32
N ASN A 52 1.47 12.69 -12.25
CA ASN A 52 0.44 12.99 -13.22
C ASN A 52 -0.95 13.02 -12.56
N ALA A 53 -1.49 14.24 -12.36
CA ALA A 53 -2.75 14.46 -11.66
C ALA A 53 -3.95 13.81 -12.37
N TYR A 54 -4.03 13.89 -13.70
CA TYR A 54 -5.14 13.29 -14.47
C TYR A 54 -5.15 11.77 -14.34
N MET A 55 -4.00 11.13 -14.53
CA MET A 55 -3.89 9.68 -14.41
C MET A 55 -4.13 9.20 -12.97
N THR A 56 -3.74 10.00 -11.99
CA THR A 56 -4.01 9.74 -10.56
C THR A 56 -5.52 9.75 -10.29
N GLU A 57 -6.21 10.74 -10.81
CA GLU A 57 -7.66 10.89 -10.65
C GLU A 57 -8.40 9.72 -11.32
N ASP A 58 -8.07 9.40 -12.56
CA ASP A 58 -8.66 8.30 -13.31
C ASP A 58 -8.48 6.97 -12.57
N LEU A 59 -7.25 6.65 -12.15
CA LEU A 59 -6.96 5.41 -11.40
C LEU A 59 -7.67 5.37 -10.04
N THR A 60 -7.82 6.52 -9.38
CA THR A 60 -8.55 6.59 -8.11
C THR A 60 -10.04 6.34 -8.33
N GLN A 61 -10.64 6.92 -9.37
CA GLN A 61 -12.05 6.68 -9.71
C GLN A 61 -12.28 5.22 -10.10
N ASP A 62 -11.42 4.66 -10.96
CA ASP A 62 -11.48 3.27 -11.38
C ASP A 62 -11.38 2.30 -10.19
N LEU A 63 -10.52 2.60 -9.21
CA LEU A 63 -10.40 1.82 -7.98
C LEU A 63 -11.73 1.72 -7.24
N PHE A 64 -12.37 2.86 -7.00
CA PHE A 64 -13.63 2.87 -6.26
C PHE A 64 -14.80 2.31 -7.05
N MET A 65 -14.79 2.47 -8.38
CA MET A 65 -15.75 1.78 -9.25
C MET A 65 -15.56 0.26 -9.19
N GLN A 66 -14.32 -0.22 -9.24
CA GLN A 66 -14.04 -1.65 -9.10
C GLN A 66 -14.40 -2.16 -7.70
N LEU A 67 -14.12 -1.40 -6.64
CA LEU A 67 -14.54 -1.72 -5.27
C LEU A 67 -16.06 -1.93 -5.19
N TRP A 68 -16.83 -1.00 -5.73
CA TRP A 68 -18.29 -1.10 -5.76
C TRP A 68 -18.77 -2.34 -6.52
N ASN A 69 -18.22 -2.56 -7.70
CA ASN A 69 -18.61 -3.69 -8.57
C ASN A 69 -18.18 -5.03 -7.98
N ALA A 70 -16.95 -5.11 -7.41
CA ALA A 70 -16.41 -6.32 -6.81
C ALA A 70 -16.86 -6.52 -5.35
N SER A 71 -17.73 -5.65 -4.81
CA SER A 71 -18.15 -5.70 -3.42
C SER A 71 -18.68 -7.08 -3.00
N THR A 72 -19.44 -7.73 -3.86
CA THR A 72 -20.01 -9.08 -3.60
C THR A 72 -18.95 -10.18 -3.52
N GLN A 73 -17.74 -9.96 -4.04
CA GLN A 73 -16.62 -10.92 -4.00
C GLN A 73 -15.78 -10.76 -2.73
N TYR A 74 -15.94 -9.65 -2.00
CA TYR A 74 -15.22 -9.41 -0.77
C TYR A 74 -15.66 -10.39 0.32
N GLN A 75 -14.70 -11.05 0.96
CA GLN A 75 -14.95 -11.94 2.08
C GLN A 75 -14.72 -11.16 3.38
N THR A 76 -15.74 -11.04 4.21
CA THR A 76 -15.71 -10.28 5.47
C THR A 76 -14.76 -10.85 6.53
N THR A 77 -14.19 -12.03 6.30
CA THR A 77 -13.14 -12.66 7.12
C THR A 77 -11.74 -12.11 6.84
N GLN A 78 -11.56 -11.40 5.72
CA GLN A 78 -10.30 -10.76 5.37
C GLN A 78 -10.33 -9.28 5.74
N LYS A 79 -9.16 -8.71 6.01
CA LYS A 79 -9.04 -7.27 6.26
C LYS A 79 -9.35 -6.48 4.99
N PHE A 80 -10.12 -5.40 5.14
CA PHE A 80 -10.52 -4.54 4.03
C PHE A 80 -9.33 -3.83 3.38
N ARG A 81 -8.44 -3.24 4.18
CA ARG A 81 -7.33 -2.43 3.68
C ARG A 81 -6.41 -3.19 2.72
N PRO A 82 -5.86 -4.37 3.05
CA PRO A 82 -5.06 -5.16 2.10
C PRO A 82 -5.82 -5.54 0.83
N TRP A 83 -7.12 -5.82 0.92
CA TRP A 83 -7.93 -6.13 -0.24
C TRP A 83 -8.07 -4.91 -1.19
N LEU A 84 -8.30 -3.72 -0.64
CA LEU A 84 -8.32 -2.47 -1.41
C LEU A 84 -6.99 -2.23 -2.13
N PHE A 85 -5.86 -2.41 -1.43
CA PHE A 85 -4.52 -2.29 -2.02
C PHE A 85 -4.26 -3.35 -3.10
N THR A 86 -4.86 -4.54 -3.01
CA THR A 86 -4.79 -5.55 -4.08
C THR A 86 -5.48 -5.06 -5.36
N ILE A 87 -6.65 -4.42 -5.24
CA ILE A 87 -7.33 -3.83 -6.40
C ILE A 87 -6.47 -2.70 -6.99
N ALA A 88 -5.95 -1.80 -6.14
CA ALA A 88 -5.08 -0.69 -6.57
C ALA A 88 -3.82 -1.19 -7.30
N PHE A 89 -3.15 -2.21 -6.76
CA PHE A 89 -1.97 -2.83 -7.38
C PHE A 89 -2.30 -3.47 -8.74
N ASN A 90 -3.42 -4.18 -8.83
CA ASN A 90 -3.85 -4.78 -10.09
C ASN A 90 -4.19 -3.73 -11.16
N LEU A 91 -4.79 -2.60 -10.77
CA LEU A 91 -5.00 -1.46 -11.68
C LEU A 91 -3.68 -0.92 -12.20
N LEU A 92 -2.71 -0.63 -11.33
CA LEU A 92 -1.38 -0.18 -11.74
C LEU A 92 -0.72 -1.16 -12.70
N ARG A 93 -0.71 -2.45 -12.35
CA ARG A 93 -0.11 -3.49 -13.20
C ARG A 93 -0.75 -3.56 -14.59
N ASN A 94 -2.06 -3.35 -14.67
CA ASN A 94 -2.76 -3.36 -15.96
C ASN A 94 -2.48 -2.10 -16.79
N THR A 95 -2.34 -0.94 -16.12
CA THR A 95 -2.04 0.34 -16.77
C THR A 95 -0.59 0.40 -17.27
N TYR A 96 0.33 -0.18 -16.52
CA TYR A 96 1.76 -0.18 -16.83
C TYR A 96 2.26 -1.60 -17.16
N ARG A 97 1.68 -2.23 -18.18
CA ARG A 97 2.12 -3.57 -18.62
C ARG A 97 3.60 -3.62 -19.02
N ASP A 98 4.15 -2.50 -19.45
CA ASP A 98 5.54 -2.37 -19.89
C ASP A 98 6.51 -2.03 -18.74
N ILE A 99 6.01 -1.62 -17.57
CA ILE A 99 6.84 -1.48 -16.37
C ILE A 99 7.01 -2.88 -15.78
N ASP A 100 8.25 -3.32 -15.72
CA ASP A 100 8.61 -4.66 -15.25
C ASP A 100 8.37 -4.82 -13.73
N TYR A 101 7.10 -4.79 -13.31
CA TYR A 101 6.74 -5.28 -11.98
C TYR A 101 7.03 -6.79 -11.85
N GLN A 102 7.33 -7.49 -12.97
CA GLN A 102 7.78 -8.88 -12.93
C GLN A 102 9.14 -9.00 -12.25
N ALA A 103 9.95 -7.94 -12.19
CA ALA A 103 11.12 -7.92 -11.34
C ALA A 103 10.81 -8.18 -9.86
N LEU A 104 9.56 -7.94 -9.41
CA LEU A 104 9.06 -8.40 -8.10
C LEU A 104 8.84 -9.92 -8.06
N TYR A 105 8.78 -10.61 -9.20
CA TYR A 105 8.57 -12.05 -9.30
C TYR A 105 9.83 -12.82 -9.67
N ALA A 106 10.89 -12.12 -10.15
CA ALA A 106 12.15 -12.78 -10.42
C ALA A 106 12.76 -13.29 -9.11
N GLU A 107 12.98 -14.58 -9.03
CA GLU A 107 13.74 -15.22 -7.95
C GLU A 107 15.19 -14.75 -8.03
N ASP A 108 15.53 -13.66 -7.39
CA ASP A 108 16.89 -13.43 -6.98
C ASP A 108 17.16 -14.35 -5.78
N VAL A 109 17.74 -15.50 -6.14
CA VAL A 109 18.31 -16.47 -5.22
C VAL A 109 19.36 -15.77 -4.36
N ILE A 110 19.28 -16.07 -3.06
CA ILE A 110 20.29 -15.87 -2.02
C ILE A 110 20.24 -14.51 -1.29
N ALA A 111 19.47 -14.48 -0.22
CA ALA A 111 19.90 -13.80 0.99
C ALA A 111 19.77 -14.79 2.15
N THR A 112 20.90 -15.25 2.60
CA THR A 112 21.06 -15.98 3.87
C THR A 112 20.35 -15.22 4.98
N THR A 113 19.48 -15.92 5.67
CA THR A 113 18.70 -15.43 6.80
C THR A 113 19.67 -15.21 7.97
N GLU A 114 20.09 -13.98 8.20
CA GLU A 114 20.54 -13.55 9.53
C GLU A 114 19.39 -12.73 10.11
N GLU A 115 18.85 -13.25 11.22
CA GLU A 115 17.91 -12.52 12.07
C GLU A 115 18.67 -11.34 12.69
N THR A 116 18.47 -10.14 12.14
CA THR A 116 18.93 -8.92 12.79
C THR A 116 17.82 -8.42 13.69
N GLN A 117 18.11 -8.42 15.00
CA GLN A 117 17.37 -7.72 16.03
C GLN A 117 17.26 -6.24 15.64
N GLU A 118 16.08 -5.68 15.85
CA GLU A 118 15.83 -4.24 15.71
C GLU A 118 16.61 -3.52 16.81
N ASP A 119 17.73 -2.90 16.44
CA ASP A 119 18.51 -2.02 17.32
C ASP A 119 17.91 -0.61 17.19
N ASP A 120 17.12 -0.25 18.18
CA ASP A 120 16.48 1.06 18.30
C ASP A 120 17.50 2.06 18.91
N THR A 121 18.48 2.48 18.10
CA THR A 121 19.44 3.50 18.51
C THR A 121 18.99 4.85 17.96
N ALA A 122 18.30 5.61 18.80
CA ALA A 122 17.93 7.00 18.55
C ALA A 122 19.18 7.88 18.47
N LEU A 123 19.66 8.15 17.27
CA LEU A 123 20.64 9.20 17.00
C LEU A 123 19.89 10.51 16.71
N GLN A 124 20.18 11.53 17.52
CA GLN A 124 19.78 12.92 17.22
C GLN A 124 20.65 13.42 16.04
N ILE A 125 20.15 13.24 14.84
CA ILE A 125 20.80 13.69 13.62
C ILE A 125 20.00 14.90 13.11
N ASP A 126 20.73 15.79 12.39
CA ASP A 126 20.14 16.94 11.65
C ASP A 126 19.03 16.41 10.70
N ASN A 127 17.83 16.27 11.24
CA ASN A 127 16.71 15.53 10.65
C ASN A 127 16.33 16.04 9.25
N GLU A 128 16.58 17.32 8.94
CA GLU A 128 16.24 17.90 7.63
C GLU A 128 17.16 17.38 6.53
N ARG A 129 18.47 17.39 6.75
CA ARG A 129 19.45 16.89 5.75
C ARG A 129 19.30 15.40 5.48
N LEU A 130 19.10 14.62 6.53
CA LEU A 130 18.87 13.18 6.39
C LEU A 130 17.56 12.90 5.63
N PHE A 131 16.50 13.66 5.94
CA PHE A 131 15.22 13.53 5.25
C PHE A 131 15.30 13.88 3.76
N GLU A 132 16.01 14.97 3.43
CA GLU A 132 16.27 15.35 2.03
C GLU A 132 17.09 14.27 1.30
N ALA A 133 18.16 13.77 1.94
CA ALA A 133 18.99 12.71 1.39
C ALA A 133 18.18 11.42 1.16
N LEU A 134 17.36 11.00 2.15
CA LEU A 134 16.47 9.85 2.02
C LEU A 134 15.49 10.03 0.87
N THR A 135 14.81 11.18 0.78
CA THR A 135 13.87 11.48 -0.29
C THR A 135 14.54 11.38 -1.66
N LYS A 136 15.75 11.93 -1.79
CA LYS A 136 16.54 11.84 -3.02
C LYS A 136 16.86 10.38 -3.38
N GLN A 137 17.28 9.56 -2.39
CA GLN A 137 17.58 8.15 -2.63
C GLN A 137 16.34 7.34 -2.98
N LEU A 138 15.20 7.62 -2.35
CA LEU A 138 13.92 6.96 -2.68
C LEU A 138 13.50 7.22 -4.13
N ASN A 139 13.73 8.44 -4.65
CA ASN A 139 13.44 8.79 -6.04
C ASN A 139 14.36 8.09 -7.06
N LEU A 140 15.52 7.57 -6.61
CA LEU A 140 16.46 6.81 -7.44
C LEU A 140 16.21 5.29 -7.43
N LEU A 141 15.27 4.84 -6.62
CA LEU A 141 14.86 3.43 -6.60
C LEU A 141 14.09 3.07 -7.87
N SER A 142 14.16 1.80 -8.25
CA SER A 142 13.28 1.28 -9.31
C SER A 142 11.81 1.33 -8.88
N ALA A 143 10.88 1.36 -9.82
CA ALA A 143 9.45 1.40 -9.51
C ALA A 143 8.99 0.24 -8.61
N PRO A 144 9.48 -1.02 -8.77
CA PRO A 144 9.20 -2.10 -7.83
C PRO A 144 9.76 -1.86 -6.42
N GLU A 145 10.98 -1.33 -6.29
CA GLU A 145 11.57 -1.03 -4.98
C GLU A 145 10.81 0.10 -4.27
N GLN A 146 10.42 1.15 -5.00
CA GLN A 146 9.59 2.24 -4.47
C GLN A 146 8.23 1.72 -3.97
N LEU A 147 7.58 0.85 -4.76
CA LEU A 147 6.32 0.23 -4.37
C LEU A 147 6.49 -0.55 -3.07
N LEU A 148 7.53 -1.37 -2.97
CA LEU A 148 7.77 -2.20 -1.78
C LEU A 148 8.05 -1.35 -0.54
N PHE A 149 8.85 -0.28 -0.70
CA PHE A 149 9.11 0.69 0.36
C PHE A 149 7.83 1.35 0.85
N ASP A 150 7.03 1.87 -0.07
CA ASP A 150 5.79 2.56 0.26
C ASP A 150 4.77 1.64 0.97
N LEU A 151 4.54 0.44 0.44
CA LEU A 151 3.63 -0.52 1.07
C LEU A 151 4.05 -0.84 2.51
N ARG A 152 5.36 -0.92 2.79
CA ARG A 152 5.87 -1.26 4.11
C ARG A 152 5.92 -0.07 5.06
N PHE A 153 6.47 1.08 4.63
CA PHE A 153 6.84 2.19 5.50
C PHE A 153 5.87 3.38 5.42
N THR A 154 5.24 3.60 4.28
CA THR A 154 4.25 4.69 4.13
C THR A 154 2.83 4.18 4.40
N ASP A 155 2.53 2.99 3.89
CA ASP A 155 1.21 2.38 4.05
C ASP A 155 1.15 1.38 5.22
N GLU A 156 2.26 1.17 5.96
CA GLU A 156 2.37 0.39 7.20
C GLU A 156 1.80 -1.04 7.09
N LEU A 157 1.86 -1.64 5.90
CA LEU A 157 1.36 -2.99 5.70
C LEU A 157 2.37 -4.03 6.23
N SER A 158 1.85 -5.09 6.82
CA SER A 158 2.67 -6.23 7.25
C SER A 158 3.24 -6.99 6.05
N ILE A 159 4.34 -7.72 6.25
CA ILE A 159 4.96 -8.56 5.21
C ILE A 159 3.96 -9.53 4.60
N LYS A 160 3.10 -10.14 5.42
CA LYS A 160 2.04 -11.05 4.97
C LYS A 160 1.02 -10.36 4.06
N GLU A 161 0.61 -9.14 4.42
CA GLU A 161 -0.32 -8.35 3.62
C GLU A 161 0.32 -7.92 2.30
N ILE A 162 1.57 -7.45 2.33
CA ILE A 162 2.33 -7.09 1.12
C ILE A 162 2.47 -8.31 0.20
N ALA A 163 2.86 -9.47 0.74
CA ALA A 163 2.98 -10.72 -0.02
C ALA A 163 1.70 -11.09 -0.76
N ALA A 164 0.55 -10.93 -0.09
CA ALA A 164 -0.76 -11.17 -0.69
C ALA A 164 -1.11 -10.15 -1.78
N ILE A 165 -0.78 -8.85 -1.57
CA ILE A 165 -1.07 -7.77 -2.52
C ILE A 165 -0.28 -7.94 -3.82
N ILE A 166 1.02 -8.19 -3.71
CA ILE A 166 1.91 -8.30 -4.88
C ILE A 166 2.08 -9.73 -5.39
N HIS A 167 1.36 -10.70 -4.79
CA HIS A 167 1.33 -12.11 -5.19
C HIS A 167 2.69 -12.82 -5.19
N VAL A 168 3.51 -12.60 -4.15
CA VAL A 168 4.79 -13.29 -3.97
C VAL A 168 4.86 -13.94 -2.58
N PRO A 169 5.75 -14.93 -2.36
CA PRO A 169 5.96 -15.52 -1.04
C PRO A 169 6.45 -14.48 -0.01
N GLU A 170 6.07 -14.66 1.27
CA GLU A 170 6.52 -13.78 2.36
C GLU A 170 8.06 -13.73 2.47
N GLY A 171 8.73 -14.86 2.23
CA GLY A 171 10.20 -14.94 2.21
C GLY A 171 10.82 -14.01 1.17
N THR A 172 10.19 -13.92 -0.02
CA THR A 172 10.62 -13.01 -1.09
C THR A 172 10.45 -11.55 -0.68
N VAL A 173 9.34 -11.20 -0.01
CA VAL A 173 9.13 -9.83 0.52
C VAL A 173 10.19 -9.49 1.58
N LYS A 174 10.48 -10.41 2.51
CA LYS A 174 11.49 -10.23 3.57
C LYS A 174 12.88 -9.98 2.97
N SER A 175 13.34 -10.85 2.08
CA SER A 175 14.67 -10.74 1.47
C SER A 175 14.84 -9.44 0.69
N ARG A 176 13.82 -9.03 -0.07
CA ARG A 176 13.85 -7.77 -0.84
C ARG A 176 13.81 -6.53 0.04
N LEU A 177 12.99 -6.51 1.09
CA LEU A 177 12.99 -5.43 2.06
C LEU A 177 14.35 -5.31 2.75
N HIS A 178 14.95 -6.43 3.12
CA HIS A 178 16.30 -6.45 3.71
C HIS A 178 17.33 -5.85 2.74
N THR A 179 17.37 -6.31 1.49
CA THR A 179 18.28 -5.78 0.46
C THR A 179 18.05 -4.28 0.23
N LEU A 180 16.79 -3.86 0.16
CA LEU A 180 16.43 -2.46 -0.01
C LEU A 180 16.91 -1.58 1.16
N ILE A 181 16.72 -2.04 2.40
CA ILE A 181 17.18 -1.31 3.59
C ILE A 181 18.70 -1.21 3.61
N LEU A 182 19.42 -2.29 3.30
CA LEU A 182 20.88 -2.26 3.22
C LEU A 182 21.38 -1.28 2.13
N LYS A 183 20.73 -1.29 0.96
CA LYS A 183 21.02 -0.35 -0.12
C LYS A 183 20.84 1.11 0.32
N LEU A 184 19.74 1.41 1.00
CA LEU A 184 19.45 2.76 1.51
C LEU A 184 20.44 3.15 2.62
N ARG A 185 20.70 2.28 3.59
CA ARG A 185 21.70 2.53 4.67
C ARG A 185 23.05 2.90 4.08
N LYS A 186 23.58 2.09 3.16
CA LYS A 186 24.86 2.37 2.51
C LYS A 186 24.89 3.72 1.78
N LYS A 187 23.76 4.16 1.21
CA LYS A 187 23.65 5.46 0.53
C LYS A 187 23.49 6.64 1.47
N LEU A 188 23.12 6.39 2.71
CA LEU A 188 22.88 7.39 3.74
C LEU A 188 24.01 7.47 4.78
N GLU A 189 25.03 6.58 4.72
CA GLU A 189 26.18 6.57 5.64
C GLU A 189 26.89 7.92 5.69
N ASP A 190 27.00 8.64 4.58
CA ASP A 190 27.65 9.95 4.50
C ASP A 190 26.81 11.10 5.11
N TYR A 191 25.57 10.82 5.52
CA TYR A 191 24.62 11.79 6.08
C TYR A 191 24.23 11.49 7.54
N ALA A 192 24.81 10.43 8.13
CA ALA A 192 24.55 9.97 9.49
C ALA A 192 25.52 10.53 10.53
#